data_46dd52ec4dea0db4039a14320e9039b1
#
_entry.id   46dd52ec4dea0db4039a14320e9039b1
#
_cell.length_a   1.000
_cell.length_b   1.000
_cell.length_c   1.000
_cell.angle_alpha   90.00
_cell.angle_beta   90.00
_cell.angle_gamma   90.00
#
_symmetry.space_group_name_H-M   'P 1'
#
loop_
_entity.id
_entity.type
_entity.pdbx_description
1 polymer ?
#
loop_
_entity_poly.entity_id
_entity_poly.type
_entity_poly.pdbx_seq_one_letter_code
_entity_poly.pdbx_strand_id
1 'polypeptide(L)'
;MKTWMRRTGAGLSLAGALAAGTPPAWSQPMGLPSLGAASSAELSPAVERTLGQAIMEQGRQDPTYISDLDINQYLTTLGQRLAEHAPQALAQEVTVFAVRDPSINAFALPGGYIGIHSGLVVGAQSESELAGVLAHEIGHVMQRHIARGITQQSQGTGIMVASLIGALLAALAGQGDLAMGVATFGQAAAIDRQLGFSRGAEQEADRAGLQMMRQAGFDPQGMVAMFRRLMNAARLNEGTGGGYASTHPLSIQRLSDIENRIEGQPAAAATPDPEFWFVRAHLALIQARDHADRQRLQQTLRTEARDLRGARQAAALYGLASLHRTEGDLAGARAQLAQAQSVQPAPQLDMLAIKLAEAQGPAAAVEVSAAAWKRWPGSQGVAEGRARALQQAGQDEAAAAFLQAAARQWPDTPDFQKLLAASLQRLGREVEAHEAMASYFEQTGALPTAVEHLQQARSLSKDFYAQSRLDMRIRALRERLDTQRALLEPFRKQ
;
A
#
# COMPACT_ATOMS: atom_id res chain seq x y z
N MET A 1 -75.39 -45.49 -27.21
CA MET A 1 -76.71 -45.67 -26.52
C MET A 1 -76.96 -44.48 -25.68
N LYS A 2 -78.02 -43.72 -25.97
CA LYS A 2 -78.98 -42.97 -25.14
C LYS A 2 -78.35 -41.82 -24.28
N THR A 3 -78.48 -40.53 -24.70
CA THR A 3 -79.66 -39.63 -24.50
C THR A 3 -79.79 -39.15 -23.05
N TRP A 4 -79.93 -37.88 -22.70
CA TRP A 4 -80.90 -36.81 -23.08
C TRP A 4 -80.54 -35.55 -22.25
N MET A 5 -80.36 -34.36 -22.75
CA MET A 5 -81.37 -33.29 -23.00
C MET A 5 -82.04 -32.70 -21.70
N ARG A 6 -81.90 -31.46 -21.40
CA ARG A 6 -82.72 -30.24 -21.61
C ARG A 6 -82.50 -29.17 -20.55
N ARG A 7 -82.21 -27.95 -20.98
CA ARG A 7 -83.09 -26.74 -21.07
C ARG A 7 -83.46 -26.18 -19.64
N THR A 8 -83.39 -24.92 -19.28
CA THR A 8 -83.58 -23.58 -19.84
C THR A 8 -83.47 -22.59 -18.73
N GLY A 9 -83.15 -21.34 -19.03
CA GLY A 9 -83.63 -20.25 -18.20
C GLY A 9 -82.65 -19.00 -18.16
N ALA A 10 -83.15 -17.99 -18.89
CA ALA A 10 -82.52 -16.70 -18.95
C ALA A 10 -82.74 -15.87 -17.63
N GLY A 11 -81.77 -15.01 -17.26
CA GLY A 11 -81.97 -13.99 -16.25
C GLY A 11 -80.87 -12.96 -16.36
N LEU A 12 -81.16 -11.84 -17.07
CA LEU A 12 -80.31 -10.64 -17.02
C LEU A 12 -80.38 -10.03 -15.62
N SER A 13 -79.23 -9.76 -15.04
CA SER A 13 -79.11 -8.76 -13.98
C SER A 13 -77.77 -8.02 -14.12
N LEU A 14 -77.89 -6.76 -14.43
CA LEU A 14 -76.82 -5.75 -14.51
C LEU A 14 -76.37 -5.41 -13.10
N ALA A 15 -75.13 -5.70 -12.71
CA ALA A 15 -74.53 -5.19 -11.51
C ALA A 15 -73.11 -4.72 -11.82
N GLY A 16 -72.89 -3.40 -11.73
CA GLY A 16 -71.61 -2.76 -11.93
C GLY A 16 -70.58 -3.18 -10.87
N ALA A 17 -69.44 -3.65 -11.30
CA ALA A 17 -68.30 -3.92 -10.42
C ALA A 17 -67.33 -2.74 -10.47
N LEU A 18 -67.22 -2.05 -9.36
CA LEU A 18 -66.10 -1.15 -9.11
C LEU A 18 -64.78 -1.96 -9.10
N ALA A 19 -63.94 -1.71 -10.05
CA ALA A 19 -62.56 -2.20 -10.03
C ALA A 19 -61.74 -1.38 -9.06
N ALA A 20 -61.59 -1.85 -7.82
CA ALA A 20 -60.60 -1.37 -6.87
C ALA A 20 -59.23 -1.88 -7.37
N GLY A 21 -58.46 -0.97 -7.98
CA GLY A 21 -57.06 -1.22 -8.34
C GLY A 21 -56.21 -1.41 -7.09
N THR A 22 -55.73 -2.62 -6.88
CA THR A 22 -54.67 -2.88 -5.90
C THR A 22 -53.35 -2.24 -6.37
N PRO A 23 -52.68 -1.41 -5.55
CA PRO A 23 -51.36 -0.89 -5.94
C PRO A 23 -50.36 -2.07 -6.07
N PRO A 24 -49.41 -2.00 -7.01
CA PRO A 24 -48.39 -3.03 -7.13
C PRO A 24 -47.60 -3.10 -5.81
N ALA A 25 -47.58 -4.26 -5.21
CA ALA A 25 -46.69 -4.54 -4.09
C ALA A 25 -45.23 -4.46 -4.63
N TRP A 26 -44.57 -3.41 -4.21
CA TRP A 26 -43.11 -3.31 -4.39
C TRP A 26 -42.50 -4.42 -3.55
N SER A 27 -42.11 -5.53 -4.19
CA SER A 27 -41.27 -6.53 -3.59
C SER A 27 -39.91 -5.89 -3.32
N GLN A 28 -39.69 -5.48 -2.10
CA GLN A 28 -38.30 -5.19 -1.66
C GLN A 28 -37.51 -6.49 -1.80
N PRO A 29 -36.34 -6.47 -2.43
CA PRO A 29 -35.46 -7.63 -2.39
C PRO A 29 -35.08 -7.86 -0.93
N MET A 30 -35.59 -8.92 -0.34
CA MET A 30 -35.07 -9.46 0.92
C MET A 30 -33.71 -10.09 0.66
N GLY A 31 -32.71 -9.21 0.39
CA GLY A 31 -31.33 -9.60 0.55
C GLY A 31 -31.06 -9.72 2.04
N LEU A 32 -30.69 -10.90 2.49
CA LEU A 32 -30.08 -11.04 3.82
C LEU A 32 -28.95 -10.00 3.93
N PRO A 33 -28.89 -9.20 5.01
CA PRO A 33 -27.75 -8.31 5.20
C PRO A 33 -26.49 -9.14 5.11
N SER A 34 -25.54 -8.71 4.27
CA SER A 34 -24.23 -9.35 4.25
C SER A 34 -23.66 -9.38 5.66
N LEU A 35 -23.02 -10.45 6.07
CA LEU A 35 -22.39 -10.57 7.41
C LEU A 35 -21.51 -9.36 7.77
N GLY A 36 -21.02 -8.60 6.76
CA GLY A 36 -20.32 -7.33 6.93
C GLY A 36 -21.21 -6.12 7.23
N ALA A 37 -22.54 -6.18 7.01
CA ALA A 37 -23.43 -5.02 7.21
C ALA A 37 -23.65 -4.69 8.69
N ALA A 38 -23.61 -5.67 9.57
CA ALA A 38 -23.74 -5.44 11.02
C ALA A 38 -22.53 -4.68 11.60
N SER A 39 -21.32 -4.97 11.10
CA SER A 39 -20.08 -4.29 11.50
C SER A 39 -19.96 -2.87 10.94
N SER A 40 -20.71 -2.55 9.86
CA SER A 40 -20.72 -1.22 9.26
C SER A 40 -21.42 -0.14 10.10
N ALA A 41 -22.18 -0.53 11.13
CA ALA A 41 -22.85 0.41 12.02
C ALA A 41 -21.88 1.13 12.99
N GLU A 42 -20.81 0.43 13.42
CA GLU A 42 -19.84 0.98 14.39
C GLU A 42 -18.57 1.51 13.73
N LEU A 43 -18.03 0.84 12.70
CA LEU A 43 -16.88 1.32 11.94
C LEU A 43 -17.20 1.35 10.45
N SER A 44 -17.73 2.49 9.98
CA SER A 44 -18.05 2.65 8.56
C SER A 44 -16.79 2.67 7.67
N PRO A 45 -16.88 2.33 6.37
CA PRO A 45 -15.75 2.44 5.44
C PRO A 45 -15.14 3.84 5.37
N ALA A 46 -15.93 4.90 5.63
CA ALA A 46 -15.45 6.27 5.70
C ALA A 46 -14.59 6.50 6.95
N VAL A 47 -15.00 5.97 8.10
CA VAL A 47 -14.21 6.02 9.35
C VAL A 47 -12.91 5.22 9.19
N GLU A 48 -12.97 4.02 8.63
CA GLU A 48 -11.76 3.22 8.36
C GLU A 48 -10.74 3.97 7.50
N ARG A 49 -11.18 4.59 6.40
CA ARG A 49 -10.29 5.39 5.54
C ARG A 49 -9.70 6.59 6.27
N THR A 50 -10.53 7.32 7.01
CA THR A 50 -10.07 8.49 7.77
C THR A 50 -9.04 8.11 8.82
N LEU A 51 -9.27 6.99 9.53
CA LEU A 51 -8.35 6.46 10.51
C LEU A 51 -7.04 6.00 9.86
N GLY A 52 -7.12 5.25 8.76
CA GLY A 52 -5.94 4.82 8.01
C GLY A 52 -5.11 5.98 7.47
N GLN A 53 -5.75 7.01 6.93
CA GLN A 53 -5.08 8.23 6.49
C GLN A 53 -4.35 8.93 7.64
N ALA A 54 -4.98 9.05 8.81
CA ALA A 54 -4.36 9.65 9.99
C ALA A 54 -3.16 8.83 10.49
N ILE A 55 -3.27 7.49 10.49
CA ILE A 55 -2.13 6.61 10.84
C ILE A 55 -0.99 6.80 9.84
N MET A 56 -1.29 6.85 8.55
CA MET A 56 -0.26 7.02 7.50
C MET A 56 0.38 8.41 7.51
N GLU A 57 -0.35 9.46 7.90
CA GLU A 57 0.21 10.80 8.08
C GLU A 57 1.36 10.77 9.09
N GLN A 58 1.16 10.14 10.23
CA GLN A 58 2.20 9.95 11.24
C GLN A 58 3.23 8.92 10.83
N GLY A 59 2.77 7.81 10.24
CA GLY A 59 3.63 6.71 9.80
C GLY A 59 4.69 7.13 8.79
N ARG A 60 4.39 8.07 7.90
CA ARG A 60 5.39 8.61 6.97
C ARG A 60 6.50 9.41 7.65
N GLN A 61 6.32 9.84 8.90
CA GLN A 61 7.33 10.51 9.72
C GLN A 61 8.14 9.52 10.57
N ASP A 62 7.71 8.26 10.65
CA ASP A 62 8.38 7.21 11.39
C ASP A 62 9.76 6.91 10.77
N PRO A 63 10.86 6.88 11.55
CA PRO A 63 12.19 6.56 11.04
C PRO A 63 12.32 5.20 10.37
N THR A 64 11.37 4.30 10.61
CA THR A 64 11.33 2.99 9.99
C THR A 64 10.59 2.97 8.65
N TYR A 65 9.84 4.01 8.31
CA TYR A 65 9.20 4.14 7.01
C TYR A 65 10.25 4.23 5.89
N ILE A 66 10.11 3.38 4.87
CA ILE A 66 10.98 3.41 3.70
C ILE A 66 10.29 4.27 2.63
N SER A 67 10.74 5.51 2.47
CA SER A 67 10.22 6.48 1.49
C SER A 67 10.85 6.31 0.09
N ASP A 68 11.19 5.08 -0.29
CA ASP A 68 11.76 4.80 -1.61
C ASP A 68 10.63 4.55 -2.62
N LEU A 69 10.58 5.39 -3.66
CA LEU A 69 9.48 5.36 -4.64
C LEU A 69 9.46 4.07 -5.46
N ASP A 70 10.62 3.51 -5.77
CA ASP A 70 10.75 2.29 -6.54
C ASP A 70 10.23 1.08 -5.75
N ILE A 71 10.65 0.95 -4.49
CA ILE A 71 10.19 -0.11 -3.59
C ILE A 71 8.68 -0.03 -3.38
N ASN A 72 8.16 1.16 -3.05
CA ASN A 72 6.74 1.33 -2.75
C ASN A 72 5.86 1.20 -4.01
N GLN A 73 6.36 1.62 -5.18
CA GLN A 73 5.70 1.38 -6.46
C GLN A 73 5.56 -0.12 -6.74
N TYR A 74 6.65 -0.87 -6.62
CA TYR A 74 6.64 -2.32 -6.83
C TYR A 74 5.65 -3.02 -5.90
N LEU A 75 5.74 -2.74 -4.59
CA LEU A 75 4.86 -3.38 -3.59
C LEU A 75 3.39 -3.01 -3.80
N THR A 76 3.09 -1.75 -4.11
CA THR A 76 1.71 -1.31 -4.37
C THR A 76 1.18 -1.93 -5.67
N THR A 77 1.98 -1.99 -6.73
CA THR A 77 1.60 -2.65 -8.00
C THR A 77 1.32 -4.14 -7.79
N LEU A 78 2.16 -4.83 -7.01
CA LEU A 78 1.93 -6.23 -6.63
C LEU A 78 0.61 -6.40 -5.84
N GLY A 79 0.37 -5.50 -4.87
CA GLY A 79 -0.85 -5.50 -4.07
C GLY A 79 -2.11 -5.22 -4.91
N GLN A 80 -2.06 -4.25 -5.80
CA GLN A 80 -3.17 -3.92 -6.71
C GLN A 80 -3.48 -5.06 -7.68
N ARG A 81 -2.45 -5.67 -8.27
CA ARG A 81 -2.61 -6.85 -9.13
C ARG A 81 -3.32 -8.03 -8.42
N LEU A 82 -3.05 -8.21 -7.13
CA LEU A 82 -3.78 -9.22 -6.33
C LEU A 82 -5.20 -8.75 -6.01
N ALA A 83 -5.38 -7.48 -5.60
CA ALA A 83 -6.66 -6.92 -5.19
C ALA A 83 -7.68 -6.82 -6.32
N GLU A 84 -7.25 -6.67 -7.59
CA GLU A 84 -8.12 -6.73 -8.78
C GLU A 84 -8.92 -8.04 -8.87
N HIS A 85 -8.44 -9.09 -8.25
CA HIS A 85 -9.06 -10.41 -8.20
C HIS A 85 -9.73 -10.73 -6.86
N ALA A 86 -9.92 -9.72 -6.01
CA ALA A 86 -10.61 -9.92 -4.73
C ALA A 86 -12.12 -10.22 -4.96
N PRO A 87 -12.74 -11.06 -4.10
CA PRO A 87 -14.19 -11.26 -4.14
C PRO A 87 -14.94 -9.93 -4.03
N GLN A 88 -15.91 -9.72 -4.90
CA GLN A 88 -16.52 -8.45 -5.34
C GLN A 88 -17.13 -7.50 -4.29
N ALA A 89 -16.97 -7.68 -3.02
CA ALA A 89 -17.75 -6.91 -2.03
C ALA A 89 -17.20 -5.52 -1.69
N LEU A 90 -15.91 -5.25 -1.87
CA LEU A 90 -15.29 -4.02 -1.39
C LEU A 90 -14.16 -3.57 -2.33
N ALA A 91 -14.48 -2.71 -3.29
CA ALA A 91 -13.49 -1.97 -4.08
C ALA A 91 -12.76 -0.97 -3.16
N GLN A 92 -11.87 -1.47 -2.30
CA GLN A 92 -10.97 -0.65 -1.52
C GLN A 92 -9.63 -0.60 -2.24
N GLU A 93 -9.13 0.59 -2.52
CA GLU A 93 -7.78 0.77 -3.03
C GLU A 93 -6.79 0.23 -2.01
N VAL A 94 -5.82 -0.54 -2.49
CA VAL A 94 -4.76 -1.11 -1.66
C VAL A 94 -3.48 -0.31 -1.90
N THR A 95 -2.91 0.20 -0.82
CA THR A 95 -1.60 0.86 -0.82
C THR A 95 -0.64 0.04 0.03
N VAL A 96 0.45 -0.43 -0.57
CA VAL A 96 1.45 -1.23 0.14
C VAL A 96 2.72 -0.41 0.31
N PHE A 97 3.27 -0.41 1.50
CA PHE A 97 4.48 0.32 1.84
C PHE A 97 5.48 -0.53 2.61
N ALA A 98 6.75 -0.17 2.53
CA ALA A 98 7.81 -0.90 3.21
C ALA A 98 8.19 -0.26 4.56
N VAL A 99 8.46 -1.12 5.54
CA VAL A 99 8.96 -0.75 6.88
C VAL A 99 10.33 -1.37 7.07
N ARG A 100 11.29 -0.59 7.58
CA ARG A 100 12.65 -1.04 7.88
C ARG A 100 12.67 -1.84 9.18
N ASP A 101 12.32 -3.09 9.08
CA ASP A 101 12.37 -4.06 10.18
C ASP A 101 12.89 -5.40 9.64
N PRO A 102 13.92 -6.02 10.27
CA PRO A 102 14.47 -7.29 9.81
C PRO A 102 13.59 -8.49 10.13
N SER A 103 12.53 -8.33 10.92
CA SER A 103 11.61 -9.42 11.21
C SER A 103 10.78 -9.78 9.96
N ILE A 104 10.39 -11.05 9.88
CA ILE A 104 9.49 -11.52 8.83
C ILE A 104 8.06 -11.23 9.29
N ASN A 105 7.50 -10.11 8.83
CA ASN A 105 6.17 -9.65 9.20
C ASN A 105 5.51 -8.81 8.10
N ALA A 106 4.17 -8.80 8.12
CA ALA A 106 3.31 -7.88 7.39
C ALA A 106 2.10 -7.58 8.28
N PHE A 107 1.43 -6.47 8.04
CA PHE A 107 0.24 -6.08 8.79
C PHE A 107 -0.68 -5.20 7.96
N ALA A 108 -1.99 -5.39 8.14
CA ALA A 108 -3.01 -4.53 7.55
C ALA A 108 -3.35 -3.37 8.48
N LEU A 109 -3.64 -2.22 7.90
CA LEU A 109 -4.18 -1.04 8.59
C LEU A 109 -5.58 -0.74 8.05
N PRO A 110 -6.42 -0.03 8.82
CA PRO A 110 -7.70 0.46 8.32
C PRO A 110 -7.53 1.26 7.03
N GLY A 111 -8.51 1.18 6.13
CA GLY A 111 -8.50 1.98 4.91
C GLY A 111 -7.68 1.43 3.73
N GLY A 112 -7.24 0.16 3.81
CA GLY A 112 -6.57 -0.51 2.69
C GLY A 112 -5.05 -0.34 2.65
N TYR A 113 -4.43 0.15 3.71
CA TYR A 113 -2.98 0.24 3.84
C TYR A 113 -2.40 -1.06 4.38
N ILE A 114 -1.30 -1.51 3.77
CA ILE A 114 -0.59 -2.74 4.18
C ILE A 114 0.90 -2.42 4.34
N GLY A 115 1.41 -2.65 5.54
CA GLY A 115 2.83 -2.51 5.85
C GLY A 115 3.56 -3.83 5.66
N ILE A 116 4.67 -3.81 4.93
CA ILE A 116 5.55 -4.95 4.71
C ILE A 116 6.89 -4.70 5.38
N HIS A 117 7.27 -5.55 6.33
CA HIS A 117 8.61 -5.50 6.90
C HIS A 117 9.65 -5.90 5.84
N SER A 118 10.73 -5.16 5.77
CA SER A 118 11.81 -5.44 4.82
C SER A 118 12.36 -6.86 4.98
N GLY A 119 12.32 -7.43 6.21
CA GLY A 119 12.72 -8.81 6.49
C GLY A 119 11.85 -9.85 5.77
N LEU A 120 10.58 -9.58 5.55
CA LEU A 120 9.70 -10.46 4.78
C LEU A 120 10.15 -10.57 3.32
N VAL A 121 10.41 -9.43 2.67
CA VAL A 121 10.84 -9.41 1.26
C VAL A 121 12.23 -10.04 1.09
N VAL A 122 13.16 -9.70 1.98
CA VAL A 122 14.53 -10.26 1.97
C VAL A 122 14.51 -11.77 2.22
N GLY A 123 13.61 -12.25 3.09
CA GLY A 123 13.44 -13.67 3.42
C GLY A 123 12.74 -14.49 2.34
N ALA A 124 11.92 -13.86 1.48
CA ALA A 124 11.20 -14.53 0.41
C ALA A 124 12.15 -15.07 -0.66
N GLN A 125 11.89 -16.28 -1.14
CA GLN A 125 12.69 -16.97 -2.14
C GLN A 125 12.07 -16.91 -3.55
N SER A 126 10.87 -16.35 -3.66
CA SER A 126 10.19 -16.06 -4.91
C SER A 126 9.18 -14.94 -4.72
N GLU A 127 8.80 -14.30 -5.82
CA GLU A 127 7.71 -13.31 -5.82
C GLU A 127 6.38 -13.95 -5.35
N SER A 128 6.12 -15.21 -5.71
CA SER A 128 4.91 -15.92 -5.25
C SER A 128 4.89 -16.17 -3.74
N GLU A 129 6.04 -16.29 -3.07
CA GLU A 129 6.10 -16.34 -1.60
C GLU A 129 5.66 -15.00 -0.99
N LEU A 130 6.14 -13.87 -1.52
CA LEU A 130 5.73 -12.53 -1.10
C LEU A 130 4.25 -12.29 -1.42
N ALA A 131 3.82 -12.64 -2.64
CA ALA A 131 2.43 -12.53 -3.07
C ALA A 131 1.48 -13.33 -2.18
N GLY A 132 1.90 -14.48 -1.66
CA GLY A 132 1.13 -15.31 -0.74
C GLY A 132 0.79 -14.60 0.57
N VAL A 133 1.77 -13.95 1.19
CA VAL A 133 1.53 -13.16 2.41
C VAL A 133 0.71 -11.92 2.09
N LEU A 134 1.06 -11.19 1.04
CA LEU A 134 0.34 -9.98 0.67
C LEU A 134 -1.12 -10.27 0.31
N ALA A 135 -1.41 -11.38 -0.38
CA ALA A 135 -2.77 -11.82 -0.68
C ALA A 135 -3.56 -12.17 0.59
N HIS A 136 -2.91 -12.74 1.61
CA HIS A 136 -3.51 -13.00 2.91
C HIS A 136 -3.88 -11.68 3.62
N GLU A 137 -2.97 -10.69 3.65
CA GLU A 137 -3.24 -9.36 4.22
C GLU A 137 -4.38 -8.64 3.48
N ILE A 138 -4.39 -8.70 2.15
CA ILE A 138 -5.50 -8.18 1.32
C ILE A 138 -6.80 -8.91 1.68
N GLY A 139 -6.75 -10.21 1.97
CA GLY A 139 -7.89 -10.99 2.47
C GLY A 139 -8.47 -10.40 3.75
N HIS A 140 -7.62 -10.02 4.73
CA HIS A 140 -8.07 -9.34 5.95
C HIS A 140 -8.71 -7.98 5.68
N VAL A 141 -8.12 -7.18 4.79
CA VAL A 141 -8.68 -5.87 4.37
C VAL A 141 -10.04 -6.04 3.70
N MET A 142 -10.14 -6.92 2.70
CA MET A 142 -11.37 -7.12 1.91
C MET A 142 -12.50 -7.72 2.73
N GLN A 143 -12.19 -8.58 3.70
CA GLN A 143 -13.16 -9.16 4.64
C GLN A 143 -13.45 -8.23 5.83
N ARG A 144 -12.80 -7.07 5.90
CA ARG A 144 -12.95 -6.08 6.97
C ARG A 144 -12.74 -6.69 8.36
N HIS A 145 -11.75 -7.58 8.51
CA HIS A 145 -11.54 -8.31 9.75
C HIS A 145 -11.21 -7.39 10.92
N ILE A 146 -10.53 -6.26 10.69
CA ILE A 146 -10.26 -5.23 11.72
C ILE A 146 -11.58 -4.65 12.22
N ALA A 147 -12.48 -4.19 11.34
CA ALA A 147 -13.77 -3.63 11.72
C ALA A 147 -14.64 -4.65 12.46
N ARG A 148 -14.69 -5.90 11.97
CA ARG A 148 -15.42 -7.01 12.60
C ARG A 148 -14.84 -7.36 13.98
N GLY A 149 -13.53 -7.37 14.14
CA GLY A 149 -12.84 -7.62 15.40
C GLY A 149 -13.17 -6.55 16.45
N ILE A 150 -13.13 -5.28 16.05
CA ILE A 150 -13.52 -4.14 16.90
C ILE A 150 -14.98 -4.29 17.37
N THR A 151 -15.90 -4.62 16.47
CA THR A 151 -17.33 -4.77 16.80
C THR A 151 -17.59 -5.96 17.72
N GLN A 152 -16.93 -7.10 17.52
CA GLN A 152 -17.11 -8.28 18.36
C GLN A 152 -16.56 -8.07 19.77
N GLN A 153 -15.45 -7.37 19.90
CA GLN A 153 -14.83 -7.06 21.20
C GLN A 153 -15.61 -6.00 21.97
N SER A 154 -16.37 -5.12 21.27
CA SER A 154 -17.20 -4.07 21.90
C SER A 154 -18.37 -4.62 22.69
N GLN A 155 -18.85 -5.83 22.41
CA GLN A 155 -19.90 -6.48 23.21
C GLN A 155 -19.43 -6.99 24.60
N GLY A 156 -18.09 -7.08 24.82
CA GLY A 156 -17.52 -7.51 26.11
C GLY A 156 -16.59 -6.51 26.77
N THR A 157 -15.86 -5.71 26.01
CA THR A 157 -14.81 -4.79 26.48
C THR A 157 -14.66 -3.56 25.56
N GLY A 158 -15.74 -3.06 25.00
CA GLY A 158 -15.77 -1.96 24.02
C GLY A 158 -14.99 -0.70 24.41
N ILE A 159 -14.85 -0.48 25.72
CA ILE A 159 -14.03 0.60 26.28
C ILE A 159 -12.56 0.47 25.87
N MET A 160 -12.05 -0.75 25.71
CA MET A 160 -10.61 -0.98 25.50
C MET A 160 -10.17 -0.70 24.05
N VAL A 161 -10.99 -1.02 23.05
CA VAL A 161 -10.69 -0.74 21.63
C VAL A 161 -10.97 0.73 21.29
N ALA A 162 -12.06 1.29 21.82
CA ALA A 162 -12.33 2.70 21.68
C ALA A 162 -11.27 3.57 22.37
N SER A 163 -10.73 3.13 23.52
CA SER A 163 -9.61 3.80 24.20
C SER A 163 -8.30 3.67 23.41
N LEU A 164 -8.08 2.56 22.71
CA LEU A 164 -6.89 2.36 21.88
C LEU A 164 -6.93 3.24 20.63
N ILE A 165 -8.08 3.29 19.96
CA ILE A 165 -8.31 4.23 18.84
C ILE A 165 -8.25 5.66 19.35
N GLY A 166 -8.85 5.95 20.50
CA GLY A 166 -8.81 7.25 21.17
C GLY A 166 -7.39 7.66 21.56
N ALA A 167 -6.56 6.74 22.09
CA ALA A 167 -5.16 6.97 22.42
C ALA A 167 -4.31 7.23 21.16
N LEU A 168 -4.55 6.47 20.08
CA LEU A 168 -3.92 6.72 18.79
C LEU A 168 -4.30 8.10 18.24
N LEU A 169 -5.59 8.46 18.28
CA LEU A 169 -6.08 9.76 17.84
C LEU A 169 -5.58 10.90 18.75
N ALA A 170 -5.42 10.69 20.04
CA ALA A 170 -4.85 11.66 20.97
C ALA A 170 -3.35 11.87 20.72
N ALA A 171 -2.62 10.80 20.45
CA ALA A 171 -1.21 10.86 20.03
C ALA A 171 -1.07 11.64 18.70
N LEU A 172 -1.97 11.38 17.73
CA LEU A 172 -2.04 12.10 16.45
C LEU A 172 -2.41 13.59 16.62
N ALA A 173 -3.15 13.95 17.67
CA ALA A 173 -3.56 15.33 17.93
C ALA A 173 -2.47 16.18 18.65
N GLY A 174 -1.30 15.61 18.93
CA GLY A 174 -0.21 16.32 19.61
C GLY A 174 -0.51 16.73 21.06
N GLN A 175 -1.51 16.14 21.70
CA GLN A 175 -1.96 16.47 23.06
C GLN A 175 -1.40 15.51 24.13
N GLY A 176 -0.15 15.11 24.03
CA GLY A 176 0.46 14.31 25.09
C GLY A 176 1.96 14.32 25.02
N ASP A 177 2.61 14.44 26.18
CA ASP A 177 4.06 14.25 26.40
C ASP A 177 4.57 12.84 26.00
N LEU A 178 3.72 12.01 25.37
CA LEU A 178 4.03 10.68 24.82
C LEU A 178 4.68 10.73 23.44
N ALA A 179 4.92 11.92 22.89
CA ALA A 179 5.60 12.10 21.59
C ALA A 179 7.09 11.73 21.59
N MET A 180 7.59 11.14 22.66
CA MET A 180 8.97 10.67 22.79
C MET A 180 9.08 9.20 22.38
N GLY A 181 9.24 8.94 21.09
CA GLY A 181 10.05 7.80 20.64
C GLY A 181 9.37 6.44 20.44
N VAL A 182 8.04 6.33 20.43
CA VAL A 182 7.40 5.05 20.07
C VAL A 182 7.07 5.08 18.59
N ALA A 183 7.71 4.20 17.82
CA ALA A 183 7.49 4.06 16.38
C ALA A 183 6.01 3.82 16.07
N THR A 184 5.42 4.65 15.23
CA THR A 184 3.99 4.60 14.85
C THR A 184 3.57 3.23 14.33
N PHE A 185 4.43 2.61 13.53
CA PHE A 185 4.17 1.27 13.00
C PHE A 185 4.34 0.17 14.05
N GLY A 186 5.20 0.36 15.05
CA GLY A 186 5.30 -0.53 16.21
C GLY A 186 4.01 -0.53 17.05
N GLN A 187 3.36 0.62 17.21
CA GLN A 187 2.05 0.73 17.85
C GLN A 187 0.95 0.09 17.00
N ALA A 188 0.93 0.35 15.69
CA ALA A 188 -0.02 -0.26 14.77
C ALA A 188 0.07 -1.79 14.76
N ALA A 189 1.29 -2.35 14.73
CA ALA A 189 1.52 -3.79 14.85
C ALA A 189 1.16 -4.34 16.25
N ALA A 190 1.21 -3.52 17.31
CA ALA A 190 0.74 -3.91 18.64
C ALA A 190 -0.79 -3.94 18.72
N ILE A 191 -1.48 -3.03 18.04
CA ILE A 191 -2.94 -3.03 17.89
C ILE A 191 -3.39 -4.28 17.16
N ASP A 192 -2.76 -4.60 16.03
CA ASP A 192 -3.03 -5.80 15.25
C ASP A 192 -2.86 -7.08 16.11
N ARG A 193 -1.78 -7.16 16.88
CA ARG A 193 -1.57 -8.25 17.85
C ARG A 193 -2.64 -8.33 18.93
N GLN A 194 -3.12 -7.20 19.43
CA GLN A 194 -4.13 -7.15 20.49
C GLN A 194 -5.53 -7.50 19.97
N LEU A 195 -5.83 -7.17 18.73
CA LEU A 195 -7.08 -7.56 18.07
C LEU A 195 -7.14 -9.06 17.82
N GLY A 196 -6.04 -9.72 17.57
CA GLY A 196 -5.86 -11.16 17.36
C GLY A 196 -6.98 -11.78 16.52
N PHE A 197 -6.71 -12.09 15.27
CA PHE A 197 -7.75 -12.62 14.39
C PHE A 197 -8.25 -13.99 14.84
N SER A 198 -9.57 -14.20 14.78
CA SER A 198 -10.15 -15.52 15.07
C SER A 198 -9.66 -16.56 14.04
N ARG A 199 -9.63 -17.84 14.42
CA ARG A 199 -9.28 -18.91 13.48
C ARG A 199 -10.14 -18.92 12.22
N GLY A 200 -11.41 -18.49 12.33
CA GLY A 200 -12.30 -18.35 11.19
C GLY A 200 -11.86 -17.23 10.25
N ALA A 201 -11.49 -16.07 10.80
CA ALA A 201 -10.98 -14.94 10.01
C ALA A 201 -9.68 -15.29 9.28
N GLU A 202 -8.76 -16.02 9.93
CA GLU A 202 -7.54 -16.52 9.30
C GLU A 202 -7.84 -17.46 8.12
N GLN A 203 -8.77 -18.39 8.29
CA GLN A 203 -9.19 -19.29 7.20
C GLN A 203 -9.90 -18.57 6.07
N GLU A 204 -10.70 -17.54 6.37
CA GLU A 204 -11.32 -16.68 5.35
C GLU A 204 -10.24 -15.94 4.55
N ALA A 205 -9.25 -15.35 5.22
CA ALA A 205 -8.13 -14.65 4.57
C ALA A 205 -7.27 -15.60 3.72
N ASP A 206 -6.95 -16.81 4.24
CA ASP A 206 -6.22 -17.84 3.48
C ASP A 206 -6.94 -18.21 2.17
N ARG A 207 -8.25 -18.43 2.24
CA ARG A 207 -9.06 -18.83 1.06
C ARG A 207 -9.16 -17.71 0.04
N ALA A 208 -9.45 -16.48 0.50
CA ALA A 208 -9.50 -15.32 -0.36
C ALA A 208 -8.14 -15.04 -1.00
N GLY A 209 -7.06 -15.11 -0.21
CA GLY A 209 -5.69 -14.93 -0.68
C GLY A 209 -5.30 -15.96 -1.74
N LEU A 210 -5.59 -17.24 -1.50
CA LEU A 210 -5.34 -18.31 -2.45
C LEU A 210 -6.08 -18.11 -3.79
N GLN A 211 -7.34 -17.63 -3.72
CA GLN A 211 -8.11 -17.31 -4.92
C GLN A 211 -7.49 -16.14 -5.69
N MET A 212 -7.13 -15.06 -5.01
CA MET A 212 -6.46 -13.89 -5.61
C MET A 212 -5.15 -14.28 -6.28
N MET A 213 -4.28 -15.04 -5.61
CA MET A 213 -3.03 -15.54 -6.19
C MET A 213 -3.22 -16.28 -7.50
N ARG A 214 -4.19 -17.20 -7.55
CA ARG A 214 -4.48 -17.98 -8.75
C ARG A 214 -4.95 -17.12 -9.91
N GLN A 215 -5.88 -16.22 -9.65
CA GLN A 215 -6.46 -15.36 -10.69
C GLN A 215 -5.45 -14.33 -11.20
N ALA A 216 -4.57 -13.85 -10.31
CA ALA A 216 -3.45 -12.98 -10.66
C ALA A 216 -2.27 -13.73 -11.32
N GLY A 217 -2.34 -15.06 -11.44
CA GLY A 217 -1.33 -15.88 -12.09
C GLY A 217 -0.09 -16.19 -11.25
N PHE A 218 -0.16 -16.05 -9.92
CA PHE A 218 0.92 -16.46 -9.01
C PHE A 218 0.83 -17.95 -8.67
N ASP A 219 2.00 -18.57 -8.39
CA ASP A 219 2.04 -19.95 -7.95
C ASP A 219 1.51 -20.08 -6.50
N PRO A 220 0.39 -20.78 -6.26
CA PRO A 220 -0.15 -20.98 -4.93
C PRO A 220 0.79 -21.73 -3.97
N GLN A 221 1.74 -22.50 -4.49
CA GLN A 221 2.78 -23.14 -3.68
C GLN A 221 3.66 -22.12 -2.96
N GLY A 222 3.75 -20.89 -3.46
CA GLY A 222 4.44 -19.78 -2.78
C GLY A 222 3.84 -19.49 -1.40
N MET A 223 2.52 -19.48 -1.24
CA MET A 223 1.87 -19.31 0.07
C MET A 223 2.25 -20.45 1.03
N VAL A 224 2.21 -21.70 0.57
CA VAL A 224 2.61 -22.88 1.37
C VAL A 224 4.09 -22.78 1.80
N ALA A 225 4.97 -22.47 0.86
CA ALA A 225 6.41 -22.37 1.12
C ALA A 225 6.71 -21.27 2.15
N MET A 226 6.07 -20.10 2.02
CA MET A 226 6.24 -19.02 2.97
C MET A 226 5.67 -19.39 4.34
N PHE A 227 4.48 -19.98 4.43
CA PHE A 227 3.89 -20.40 5.72
C PHE A 227 4.77 -21.42 6.45
N ARG A 228 5.34 -22.40 5.73
CA ARG A 228 6.31 -23.32 6.31
C ARG A 228 7.55 -22.60 6.85
N ARG A 229 8.05 -21.61 6.11
CA ARG A 229 9.20 -20.79 6.54
C ARG A 229 8.87 -19.98 7.80
N LEU A 230 7.70 -19.35 7.84
CA LEU A 230 7.21 -18.60 9.00
C LEU A 230 7.04 -19.50 10.24
N MET A 231 6.47 -20.70 10.08
CA MET A 231 6.34 -21.67 11.16
C MET A 231 7.70 -22.12 11.70
N ASN A 232 8.68 -22.35 10.82
CA ASN A 232 10.04 -22.72 11.23
C ASN A 232 10.75 -21.55 11.95
N ALA A 233 10.60 -20.33 11.45
CA ALA A 233 11.17 -19.13 12.10
C ALA A 233 10.55 -18.91 13.49
N ALA A 234 9.24 -19.10 13.64
CA ALA A 234 8.57 -18.99 14.94
C ALA A 234 9.10 -20.00 15.96
N ARG A 235 9.36 -21.25 15.55
CA ARG A 235 9.92 -22.30 16.43
C ARG A 235 11.35 -21.98 16.91
N LEU A 236 12.16 -21.33 16.06
CA LEU A 236 13.54 -20.96 16.38
C LEU A 236 13.62 -19.73 17.29
N ASN A 237 12.58 -18.90 17.30
CA ASN A 237 12.50 -17.64 18.03
C ASN A 237 11.55 -17.71 19.25
N GLU A 238 11.29 -18.89 19.78
CA GLU A 238 10.50 -19.10 21.01
C GLU A 238 11.13 -18.29 22.16
N GLY A 239 10.57 -17.10 22.44
CA GLY A 239 11.01 -16.20 23.52
C GLY A 239 11.19 -14.74 23.12
N THR A 240 11.26 -14.38 21.84
CA THR A 240 11.42 -12.99 21.39
C THR A 240 10.11 -12.31 20.95
N GLY A 241 8.97 -12.98 21.07
CA GLY A 241 7.62 -12.38 21.02
C GLY A 241 7.26 -11.52 19.79
N GLY A 242 8.05 -11.57 18.73
CA GLY A 242 7.88 -10.70 17.57
C GLY A 242 7.90 -11.46 16.26
N GLY A 243 6.91 -11.24 15.41
CA GLY A 243 6.87 -11.79 14.08
C GLY A 243 5.44 -12.13 13.65
N TYR A 244 5.27 -12.45 12.40
CA TYR A 244 4.00 -12.77 11.75
C TYR A 244 3.14 -13.80 12.52
N ALA A 245 3.77 -14.84 13.06
CA ALA A 245 3.07 -15.89 13.83
C ALA A 245 2.41 -15.39 15.12
N SER A 246 2.78 -14.21 15.63
CA SER A 246 2.17 -13.62 16.82
C SER A 246 0.88 -12.87 16.52
N THR A 247 0.74 -12.31 15.32
CA THR A 247 -0.46 -11.64 14.83
C THR A 247 -1.39 -12.61 14.11
N HIS A 248 -0.82 -13.54 13.36
CA HIS A 248 -1.51 -14.56 12.56
C HIS A 248 -1.14 -15.96 13.04
N PRO A 249 -1.89 -16.55 13.97
CA PRO A 249 -1.55 -17.87 14.51
C PRO A 249 -1.47 -18.91 13.40
N LEU A 250 -0.24 -19.37 13.14
CA LEU A 250 0.02 -20.39 12.14
C LEU A 250 -0.22 -21.78 12.77
N SER A 251 -1.02 -22.59 12.11
CA SER A 251 -1.31 -23.96 12.55
C SER A 251 -1.10 -24.96 11.42
N ILE A 252 -0.77 -26.21 11.79
CA ILE A 252 -0.68 -27.30 10.83
C ILE A 252 -2.02 -27.47 10.09
N GLN A 253 -3.14 -27.21 10.77
CA GLN A 253 -4.47 -27.31 10.18
C GLN A 253 -4.68 -26.28 9.06
N ARG A 254 -4.25 -25.00 9.23
CA ARG A 254 -4.31 -23.98 8.17
C ARG A 254 -3.45 -24.40 6.99
N LEU A 255 -2.21 -24.82 7.25
CA LEU A 255 -1.30 -25.27 6.21
C LEU A 255 -1.91 -26.42 5.40
N SER A 256 -2.47 -27.46 6.08
CA SER A 256 -3.12 -28.59 5.41
C SER A 256 -4.37 -28.18 4.63
N ASP A 257 -5.18 -27.22 5.11
CA ASP A 257 -6.34 -26.72 4.34
C ASP A 257 -5.89 -26.06 3.02
N ILE A 258 -4.80 -25.26 3.06
CA ILE A 258 -4.23 -24.63 1.86
C ILE A 258 -3.68 -25.72 0.92
N GLU A 259 -2.88 -26.67 1.42
CA GLU A 259 -2.28 -27.77 0.64
C GLU A 259 -3.36 -28.59 -0.07
N ASN A 260 -4.41 -29.00 0.64
CA ASN A 260 -5.54 -29.77 0.08
C ASN A 260 -6.26 -29.00 -1.02
N ARG A 261 -6.32 -27.65 -0.93
CA ARG A 261 -6.99 -26.82 -1.95
C ARG A 261 -6.17 -26.64 -3.22
N ILE A 262 -4.87 -26.82 -3.16
CA ILE A 262 -3.97 -26.73 -4.31
C ILE A 262 -3.61 -28.10 -4.90
N GLU A 263 -3.90 -29.18 -4.18
CA GLU A 263 -3.63 -30.54 -4.63
C GLU A 263 -4.35 -30.84 -5.96
N GLY A 264 -3.63 -31.45 -6.90
CA GLY A 264 -4.16 -31.80 -8.23
C GLY A 264 -4.40 -30.63 -9.17
N GLN A 265 -4.05 -29.40 -8.78
CA GLN A 265 -4.18 -28.24 -9.66
C GLN A 265 -2.88 -27.97 -10.43
N PRO A 266 -2.96 -27.56 -11.72
CA PRO A 266 -1.76 -27.21 -12.46
C PRO A 266 -1.05 -26.04 -11.78
N ALA A 267 0.30 -26.12 -11.72
CA ALA A 267 1.10 -24.96 -11.31
C ALA A 267 0.78 -23.77 -12.21
N ALA A 268 0.58 -22.60 -11.62
CA ALA A 268 0.37 -21.39 -12.41
C ALA A 268 1.62 -21.12 -13.25
N ALA A 269 1.44 -20.81 -14.51
CA ALA A 269 2.51 -20.39 -15.40
C ALA A 269 2.87 -18.92 -15.15
N ALA A 270 3.07 -18.53 -13.89
CA ALA A 270 3.49 -17.18 -13.58
C ALA A 270 4.91 -16.96 -14.12
N THR A 271 5.07 -15.98 -14.97
CA THR A 271 6.40 -15.43 -15.26
C THR A 271 6.73 -14.50 -14.09
N PRO A 272 7.69 -14.85 -13.22
CA PRO A 272 8.05 -14.01 -12.09
C PRO A 272 8.52 -12.65 -12.61
N ASP A 273 8.09 -11.57 -11.97
CA ASP A 273 8.60 -10.26 -12.28
C ASP A 273 10.08 -10.19 -11.88
N PRO A 274 11.00 -9.92 -12.81
CA PRO A 274 12.41 -9.79 -12.50
C PRO A 274 12.68 -8.70 -11.47
N GLU A 275 11.80 -7.70 -11.35
CA GLU A 275 11.93 -6.56 -10.46
C GLU A 275 11.93 -6.98 -8.97
N PHE A 276 11.22 -8.05 -8.60
CA PHE A 276 11.26 -8.63 -7.27
C PHE A 276 12.68 -8.80 -6.71
N TRP A 277 13.60 -9.31 -7.54
CA TRP A 277 14.97 -9.58 -7.10
C TRP A 277 15.77 -8.31 -6.83
N PHE A 278 15.55 -7.26 -7.61
CA PHE A 278 16.18 -5.95 -7.41
C PHE A 278 15.65 -5.26 -6.16
N VAL A 279 14.33 -5.27 -5.94
CA VAL A 279 13.70 -4.75 -4.72
C VAL A 279 14.19 -5.51 -3.48
N ARG A 280 14.27 -6.85 -3.56
CA ARG A 280 14.83 -7.69 -2.50
C ARG A 280 16.29 -7.31 -2.18
N ALA A 281 17.13 -7.14 -3.19
CA ALA A 281 18.52 -6.74 -3.02
C ALA A 281 18.62 -5.30 -2.43
N HIS A 282 17.77 -4.37 -2.88
CA HIS A 282 17.74 -3.01 -2.37
C HIS A 282 17.33 -2.98 -0.89
N LEU A 283 16.30 -3.72 -0.51
CA LEU A 283 15.90 -3.83 0.90
C LEU A 283 16.97 -4.47 1.77
N ALA A 284 17.71 -5.46 1.27
CA ALA A 284 18.85 -6.04 1.97
C ALA A 284 19.96 -5.01 2.22
N LEU A 285 20.23 -4.11 1.25
CA LEU A 285 21.15 -2.99 1.42
C LEU A 285 20.67 -2.01 2.48
N ILE A 286 19.38 -1.68 2.52
CA ILE A 286 18.77 -0.79 3.53
C ILE A 286 18.87 -1.40 4.93
N GLN A 287 18.80 -2.71 5.07
CA GLN A 287 18.93 -3.42 6.35
C GLN A 287 20.38 -3.49 6.85
N ALA A 288 21.36 -3.52 5.98
CA ALA A 288 22.78 -3.63 6.33
C ALA A 288 23.31 -2.33 6.94
N ARG A 289 23.10 -2.14 8.26
CA ARG A 289 23.37 -0.89 8.97
C ARG A 289 24.83 -0.68 9.31
N ASP A 290 25.49 -1.74 9.76
CA ASP A 290 26.89 -1.68 10.20
C ASP A 290 27.85 -2.33 9.19
N HIS A 291 29.13 -2.26 9.50
CA HIS A 291 30.16 -2.83 8.64
C HIS A 291 30.08 -4.36 8.55
N ALA A 292 29.75 -5.03 9.65
CA ALA A 292 29.65 -6.49 9.69
C ALA A 292 28.46 -6.97 8.86
N ASP A 293 27.30 -6.27 8.94
CA ASP A 293 26.14 -6.54 8.11
C ASP A 293 26.49 -6.40 6.62
N ARG A 294 27.15 -5.30 6.24
CA ARG A 294 27.58 -5.07 4.85
C ARG A 294 28.54 -6.14 4.36
N GLN A 295 29.49 -6.59 5.19
CA GLN A 295 30.40 -7.68 4.83
C GLN A 295 29.66 -9.01 4.62
N ARG A 296 28.72 -9.36 5.50
CA ARG A 296 27.89 -10.58 5.34
C ARG A 296 27.06 -10.51 4.05
N LEU A 297 26.42 -9.36 3.82
CA LEU A 297 25.63 -9.13 2.61
C LEU A 297 26.52 -9.22 1.36
N GLN A 298 27.70 -8.61 1.37
CA GLN A 298 28.65 -8.66 0.24
C GLN A 298 29.04 -10.10 -0.10
N GLN A 299 29.32 -10.93 0.91
CA GLN A 299 29.66 -12.33 0.71
C GLN A 299 28.49 -13.13 0.11
N THR A 300 27.27 -12.91 0.62
CA THR A 300 26.05 -13.51 0.06
C THR A 300 25.85 -13.11 -1.39
N LEU A 301 25.93 -11.82 -1.71
CA LEU A 301 25.75 -11.30 -3.07
C LEU A 301 26.83 -11.81 -4.04
N ARG A 302 28.09 -11.96 -3.59
CA ARG A 302 29.15 -12.59 -4.40
C ARG A 302 28.83 -14.04 -4.76
N THR A 303 28.30 -14.79 -3.80
CA THR A 303 27.86 -16.16 -4.02
C THR A 303 26.70 -16.22 -5.01
N GLU A 304 25.66 -15.39 -4.79
CA GLU A 304 24.51 -15.31 -5.67
C GLU A 304 24.90 -14.88 -7.10
N ALA A 305 25.77 -13.88 -7.26
CA ALA A 305 26.25 -13.41 -8.56
C ALA A 305 27.02 -14.50 -9.33
N ARG A 306 27.76 -15.37 -8.64
CA ARG A 306 28.50 -16.49 -9.24
C ARG A 306 27.60 -17.67 -9.60
N ASP A 307 26.71 -18.06 -8.68
CA ASP A 307 26.01 -19.36 -8.73
C ASP A 307 24.63 -19.26 -9.40
N LEU A 308 23.99 -18.08 -9.39
CA LEU A 308 22.69 -17.84 -9.98
C LEU A 308 22.77 -17.28 -11.42
N ARG A 309 21.63 -17.23 -12.12
CA ARG A 309 21.52 -16.71 -13.49
C ARG A 309 20.32 -15.78 -13.63
N GLY A 310 20.28 -15.00 -14.72
CA GLY A 310 19.18 -14.11 -15.07
C GLY A 310 18.98 -13.00 -14.04
N ALA A 311 17.73 -12.66 -13.75
CA ALA A 311 17.36 -11.53 -12.86
C ALA A 311 17.98 -11.65 -11.45
N ARG A 312 18.11 -12.86 -10.90
CA ARG A 312 18.76 -13.09 -9.59
C ARG A 312 20.23 -12.74 -9.61
N GLN A 313 20.93 -13.12 -10.67
CA GLN A 313 22.35 -12.78 -10.87
C GLN A 313 22.51 -11.25 -11.03
N ALA A 314 21.68 -10.64 -11.88
CA ALA A 314 21.74 -9.19 -12.12
C ALA A 314 21.45 -8.39 -10.85
N ALA A 315 20.49 -8.81 -10.05
CA ALA A 315 20.15 -8.19 -8.77
C ALA A 315 21.28 -8.34 -7.73
N ALA A 316 21.97 -9.48 -7.70
CA ALA A 316 23.15 -9.66 -6.85
C ALA A 316 24.28 -8.72 -7.27
N LEU A 317 24.55 -8.59 -8.58
CA LEU A 317 25.52 -7.64 -9.12
C LEU A 317 25.14 -6.18 -8.85
N TYR A 318 23.85 -5.83 -8.94
CA TYR A 318 23.31 -4.54 -8.51
C TYR A 318 23.61 -4.25 -7.03
N GLY A 319 23.38 -5.23 -6.17
CA GLY A 319 23.70 -5.10 -4.75
C GLY A 319 25.20 -4.87 -4.50
N LEU A 320 26.09 -5.62 -5.20
CA LEU A 320 27.53 -5.42 -5.14
C LEU A 320 27.93 -4.02 -5.64
N ALA A 321 27.40 -3.58 -6.79
CA ALA A 321 27.65 -2.23 -7.32
C ALA A 321 27.22 -1.13 -6.31
N SER A 322 26.09 -1.32 -5.64
CA SER A 322 25.59 -0.38 -4.62
C SER A 322 26.48 -0.36 -3.39
N LEU A 323 27.01 -1.49 -2.94
CA LEU A 323 27.98 -1.56 -1.83
C LEU A 323 29.29 -0.84 -2.20
N HIS A 324 29.87 -1.13 -3.37
CA HIS A 324 31.07 -0.44 -3.87
C HIS A 324 30.87 1.08 -3.91
N ARG A 325 29.71 1.56 -4.40
CA ARG A 325 29.38 2.98 -4.40
C ARG A 325 29.36 3.56 -2.98
N THR A 326 28.77 2.85 -2.02
CA THR A 326 28.66 3.30 -0.63
C THR A 326 30.03 3.36 0.04
N GLU A 327 30.95 2.50 -0.35
CA GLU A 327 32.35 2.45 0.12
C GLU A 327 33.26 3.44 -0.62
N GLY A 328 32.73 4.17 -1.61
CA GLY A 328 33.49 5.15 -2.41
C GLY A 328 34.27 4.53 -3.58
N ASP A 329 34.19 3.23 -3.80
CA ASP A 329 34.79 2.56 -4.96
C ASP A 329 33.90 2.71 -6.18
N LEU A 330 33.96 3.89 -6.82
CA LEU A 330 33.17 4.19 -8.00
C LEU A 330 33.58 3.38 -9.23
N ALA A 331 34.83 2.92 -9.31
CA ALA A 331 35.30 2.09 -10.40
C ALA A 331 34.74 0.67 -10.30
N GLY A 332 34.83 0.05 -9.13
CA GLY A 332 34.19 -1.23 -8.84
C GLY A 332 32.66 -1.18 -9.02
N ALA A 333 31.99 -0.11 -8.55
CA ALA A 333 30.57 0.09 -8.75
C ALA A 333 30.16 0.08 -10.23
N ARG A 334 30.89 0.81 -11.09
CA ARG A 334 30.63 0.84 -12.54
C ARG A 334 30.85 -0.52 -13.20
N ALA A 335 31.92 -1.23 -12.80
CA ALA A 335 32.22 -2.55 -13.35
C ALA A 335 31.12 -3.57 -13.04
N GLN A 336 30.64 -3.61 -11.78
CA GLN A 336 29.54 -4.49 -11.38
C GLN A 336 28.22 -4.08 -12.03
N LEU A 337 27.92 -2.77 -12.14
CA LEU A 337 26.75 -2.27 -12.83
C LEU A 337 26.71 -2.67 -14.30
N ALA A 338 27.83 -2.52 -15.03
CA ALA A 338 27.93 -2.91 -16.43
C ALA A 338 27.67 -4.42 -16.62
N GLN A 339 28.20 -5.25 -15.72
CA GLN A 339 27.91 -6.68 -15.72
C GLN A 339 26.42 -6.95 -15.47
N ALA A 340 25.80 -6.31 -14.48
CA ALA A 340 24.37 -6.47 -14.20
C ALA A 340 23.50 -6.10 -15.41
N GLN A 341 23.80 -4.98 -16.05
CA GLN A 341 23.07 -4.50 -17.25
C GLN A 341 23.21 -5.45 -18.45
N SER A 342 24.34 -6.16 -18.57
CA SER A 342 24.53 -7.14 -19.63
C SER A 342 23.73 -8.44 -19.41
N VAL A 343 23.37 -8.74 -18.15
CA VAL A 343 22.57 -9.94 -17.78
C VAL A 343 21.09 -9.67 -17.93
N GLN A 344 20.59 -8.56 -17.32
CA GLN A 344 19.17 -8.24 -17.26
C GLN A 344 19.01 -6.72 -17.15
N PRO A 345 18.38 -6.03 -18.11
CA PRO A 345 18.02 -4.63 -17.94
C PRO A 345 16.92 -4.47 -16.88
N ALA A 346 17.03 -3.42 -16.05
CA ALA A 346 16.06 -3.09 -15.02
C ALA A 346 16.13 -1.60 -14.65
N PRO A 347 15.02 -0.96 -14.24
CA PRO A 347 15.01 0.45 -13.84
C PRO A 347 15.97 0.73 -12.68
N GLN A 348 16.12 -0.19 -11.71
CA GLN A 348 17.04 -0.05 -10.58
C GLN A 348 18.50 0.10 -11.00
N LEU A 349 18.91 -0.56 -12.08
CA LEU A 349 20.26 -0.43 -12.64
C LEU A 349 20.48 0.98 -13.23
N ASP A 350 19.48 1.51 -13.90
CA ASP A 350 19.55 2.86 -14.45
C ASP A 350 19.46 3.94 -13.37
N MET A 351 18.70 3.71 -12.30
CA MET A 351 18.72 4.57 -11.12
C MET A 351 20.12 4.61 -10.48
N LEU A 352 20.79 3.46 -10.37
CA LEU A 352 22.16 3.40 -9.87
C LEU A 352 23.14 4.09 -10.84
N ALA A 353 22.94 3.95 -12.16
CA ALA A 353 23.72 4.67 -13.18
C ALA A 353 23.59 6.20 -13.01
N ILE A 354 22.39 6.72 -12.76
CA ILE A 354 22.15 8.14 -12.47
C ILE A 354 22.96 8.57 -11.24
N LYS A 355 22.86 7.83 -10.13
CA LYS A 355 23.62 8.11 -8.90
C LYS A 355 25.13 8.07 -9.09
N LEU A 356 25.64 7.20 -9.96
CA LEU A 356 27.06 7.16 -10.32
C LEU A 356 27.48 8.29 -11.26
N ALA A 357 26.57 8.79 -12.09
CA ALA A 357 26.81 9.93 -12.96
C ALA A 357 26.82 11.26 -12.19
N GLU A 358 26.06 11.38 -11.09
CA GLU A 358 26.11 12.54 -10.19
C GLU A 358 27.53 12.80 -9.66
N ALA A 359 28.30 11.75 -9.38
CA ALA A 359 29.71 11.86 -8.98
C ALA A 359 30.65 12.35 -10.10
N GLN A 360 30.21 12.35 -11.36
CA GLN A 360 30.94 12.91 -12.50
C GLN A 360 30.57 14.37 -12.77
N GLY A 361 29.43 14.81 -12.26
CA GLY A 361 28.91 16.17 -12.37
C GLY A 361 27.48 16.22 -12.89
N PRO A 362 26.81 17.38 -12.70
CA PRO A 362 25.39 17.53 -13.00
C PRO A 362 25.05 17.27 -14.49
N ALA A 363 25.91 17.68 -15.43
CA ALA A 363 25.69 17.46 -16.87
C ALA A 363 25.61 15.96 -17.21
N ALA A 364 26.52 15.14 -16.67
CA ALA A 364 26.51 13.70 -16.87
C ALA A 364 25.24 13.06 -16.28
N ALA A 365 24.81 13.49 -15.09
CA ALA A 365 23.59 13.01 -14.47
C ALA A 365 22.34 13.35 -15.31
N VAL A 366 22.25 14.55 -15.89
CA VAL A 366 21.16 14.94 -16.79
C VAL A 366 21.12 14.06 -18.03
N GLU A 367 22.25 13.79 -18.66
CA GLU A 367 22.33 12.93 -19.85
C GLU A 367 21.89 11.48 -19.52
N VAL A 368 22.50 10.87 -18.49
CA VAL A 368 22.19 9.51 -18.08
C VAL A 368 20.71 9.37 -17.65
N SER A 369 20.18 10.33 -16.90
CA SER A 369 18.77 10.31 -16.49
C SER A 369 17.79 10.48 -17.65
N ALA A 370 18.17 11.23 -18.70
CA ALA A 370 17.37 11.36 -19.91
C ALA A 370 17.28 10.02 -20.66
N ALA A 371 18.39 9.31 -20.77
CA ALA A 371 18.43 7.98 -21.39
C ALA A 371 17.64 6.94 -20.56
N ALA A 372 17.77 6.98 -19.23
CA ALA A 372 17.02 6.13 -18.31
C ALA A 372 15.51 6.35 -18.45
N TRP A 373 15.07 7.61 -18.43
CA TRP A 373 13.66 7.97 -18.59
C TRP A 373 13.07 7.49 -19.92
N LYS A 374 13.84 7.57 -21.01
CA LYS A 374 13.38 7.08 -22.32
C LYS A 374 13.15 5.55 -22.30
N ARG A 375 13.92 4.81 -21.51
CA ARG A 375 13.78 3.34 -21.38
C ARG A 375 12.67 2.95 -20.41
N TRP A 376 12.49 3.70 -19.32
CA TRP A 376 11.61 3.35 -18.19
C TRP A 376 10.62 4.47 -17.85
N PRO A 377 9.73 4.87 -18.79
CA PRO A 377 8.79 5.98 -18.56
C PRO A 377 7.69 5.66 -17.53
N GLY A 378 7.58 4.38 -17.11
CA GLY A 378 6.68 3.92 -16.07
C GLY A 378 7.30 3.83 -14.67
N SER A 379 8.62 4.06 -14.52
CA SER A 379 9.29 3.96 -13.23
C SER A 379 9.27 5.29 -12.48
N GLN A 380 8.66 5.32 -11.30
CA GLN A 380 8.66 6.48 -10.41
C GLN A 380 10.08 6.79 -9.90
N GLY A 381 10.89 5.77 -9.60
CA GLY A 381 12.26 5.97 -9.16
C GLY A 381 13.16 6.60 -10.22
N VAL A 382 13.01 6.20 -11.49
CA VAL A 382 13.73 6.83 -12.61
C VAL A 382 13.25 8.27 -12.83
N ALA A 383 11.93 8.52 -12.70
CA ALA A 383 11.37 9.87 -12.78
C ALA A 383 11.92 10.78 -11.67
N GLU A 384 12.00 10.28 -10.44
CA GLU A 384 12.62 11.00 -9.32
C GLU A 384 14.09 11.31 -9.61
N GLY A 385 14.86 10.31 -10.06
CA GLY A 385 16.28 10.47 -10.41
C GLY A 385 16.48 11.53 -11.48
N ARG A 386 15.62 11.56 -12.52
CA ARG A 386 15.67 12.58 -13.57
C ARG A 386 15.34 13.97 -13.02
N ALA A 387 14.29 14.11 -12.23
CA ALA A 387 13.92 15.38 -11.62
C ALA A 387 15.06 15.96 -10.77
N ARG A 388 15.66 15.11 -9.92
CA ARG A 388 16.79 15.50 -9.07
C ARG A 388 18.03 15.88 -9.91
N ALA A 389 18.34 15.13 -10.97
CA ALA A 389 19.45 15.47 -11.86
C ALA A 389 19.26 16.86 -12.54
N LEU A 390 18.06 17.17 -13.00
CA LEU A 390 17.73 18.50 -13.54
C LEU A 390 17.87 19.59 -12.47
N GLN A 391 17.38 19.35 -11.26
CA GLN A 391 17.50 20.27 -10.14
C GLN A 391 18.96 20.53 -9.74
N GLN A 392 19.78 19.50 -9.66
CA GLN A 392 21.22 19.62 -9.35
C GLN A 392 22.01 20.38 -10.45
N ALA A 393 21.53 20.29 -11.68
CA ALA A 393 22.09 21.04 -12.80
C ALA A 393 21.60 22.49 -12.89
N GLY A 394 20.75 22.95 -11.95
CA GLY A 394 20.15 24.28 -11.99
C GLY A 394 19.11 24.48 -13.11
N GLN A 395 18.65 23.38 -13.74
CA GLN A 395 17.64 23.40 -14.80
C GLN A 395 16.23 23.35 -14.20
N ASP A 396 15.93 24.26 -13.29
CA ASP A 396 14.69 24.24 -12.50
C ASP A 396 13.42 24.42 -13.33
N GLU A 397 13.44 25.15 -14.46
CA GLU A 397 12.30 25.27 -15.36
C GLU A 397 11.98 23.91 -16.02
N ALA A 398 13.02 23.21 -16.50
CA ALA A 398 12.87 21.87 -17.08
C ALA A 398 12.43 20.85 -16.02
N ALA A 399 12.96 20.94 -14.79
CA ALA A 399 12.56 20.12 -13.66
C ALA A 399 11.09 20.33 -13.29
N ALA A 400 10.64 21.60 -13.21
CA ALA A 400 9.25 21.94 -12.89
C ALA A 400 8.29 21.41 -13.96
N ALA A 401 8.59 21.62 -15.24
CA ALA A 401 7.78 21.11 -16.35
C ALA A 401 7.68 19.57 -16.32
N PHE A 402 8.81 18.89 -16.09
CA PHE A 402 8.87 17.43 -15.95
C PHE A 402 8.05 16.94 -14.76
N LEU A 403 8.21 17.55 -13.59
CA LEU A 403 7.52 17.17 -12.36
C LEU A 403 6.01 17.44 -12.42
N GLN A 404 5.56 18.49 -13.11
CA GLN A 404 4.14 18.69 -13.39
C GLN A 404 3.54 17.56 -14.23
N ALA A 405 4.30 17.02 -15.20
CA ALA A 405 3.86 15.86 -15.98
C ALA A 405 3.86 14.59 -15.14
N ALA A 406 4.90 14.37 -14.34
CA ALA A 406 5.00 13.22 -13.44
C ALA A 406 3.87 13.20 -12.39
N ALA A 407 3.56 14.34 -11.77
CA ALA A 407 2.47 14.46 -10.80
C ALA A 407 1.08 14.23 -11.43
N ARG A 408 0.90 14.46 -12.73
CA ARG A 408 -0.34 14.06 -13.45
C ARG A 408 -0.37 12.58 -13.77
N GLN A 409 0.78 11.98 -14.08
CA GLN A 409 0.89 10.55 -14.36
C GLN A 409 0.68 9.69 -13.09
N TRP A 410 1.17 10.19 -11.94
CA TRP A 410 1.09 9.53 -10.64
C TRP A 410 0.48 10.47 -9.59
N PRO A 411 -0.85 10.66 -9.64
CA PRO A 411 -1.53 11.60 -8.74
C PRO A 411 -1.43 11.25 -7.26
N ASP A 412 -1.16 9.96 -6.94
CA ASP A 412 -1.08 9.44 -5.57
C ASP A 412 0.37 9.37 -5.04
N THR A 413 1.32 9.97 -5.76
CA THR A 413 2.74 10.02 -5.37
C THR A 413 3.10 11.44 -4.91
N PRO A 414 2.99 11.74 -3.60
CA PRO A 414 3.16 13.09 -3.07
C PRO A 414 4.57 13.66 -3.28
N ASP A 415 5.59 12.80 -3.37
CA ASP A 415 6.98 13.21 -3.51
C ASP A 415 7.23 14.07 -4.75
N PHE A 416 6.50 13.86 -5.85
CA PHE A 416 6.61 14.70 -7.04
C PHE A 416 6.12 16.12 -6.79
N GLN A 417 5.09 16.31 -5.95
CA GLN A 417 4.63 17.65 -5.56
C GLN A 417 5.67 18.37 -4.69
N LYS A 418 6.31 17.65 -3.77
CA LYS A 418 7.39 18.19 -2.94
C LYS A 418 8.60 18.61 -3.78
N LEU A 419 9.01 17.80 -4.74
CA LEU A 419 10.11 18.13 -5.67
C LEU A 419 9.73 19.31 -6.57
N LEU A 420 8.49 19.36 -7.05
CA LEU A 420 7.96 20.47 -7.86
C LEU A 420 8.01 21.78 -7.09
N ALA A 421 7.56 21.79 -5.84
CA ALA A 421 7.60 22.97 -4.98
C ALA A 421 9.03 23.50 -4.82
N ALA A 422 10.01 22.62 -4.64
CA ALA A 422 11.42 23.01 -4.53
C ALA A 422 11.95 23.69 -5.80
N SER A 423 11.61 23.21 -6.99
CA SER A 423 11.99 23.86 -8.26
C SER A 423 11.31 25.22 -8.43
N LEU A 424 9.99 25.28 -8.15
CA LEU A 424 9.22 26.52 -8.27
C LEU A 424 9.73 27.60 -7.30
N GLN A 425 10.12 27.22 -6.10
CA GLN A 425 10.72 28.15 -5.13
C GLN A 425 12.04 28.74 -5.63
N ARG A 426 12.93 27.91 -6.21
CA ARG A 426 14.20 28.40 -6.81
C ARG A 426 13.98 29.32 -8.01
N LEU A 427 12.85 29.15 -8.71
CA LEU A 427 12.43 30.03 -9.82
C LEU A 427 11.73 31.32 -9.34
N GLY A 428 11.52 31.54 -8.04
CA GLY A 428 10.78 32.66 -7.50
C GLY A 428 9.26 32.61 -7.75
N ARG A 429 8.73 31.43 -8.15
CA ARG A 429 7.30 31.20 -8.40
C ARG A 429 6.61 30.78 -7.11
N GLU A 430 6.61 31.67 -6.10
CA GLU A 430 6.20 31.37 -4.73
C GLU A 430 4.75 30.90 -4.61
N VAL A 431 3.81 31.51 -5.35
CA VAL A 431 2.40 31.12 -5.33
C VAL A 431 2.25 29.65 -5.73
N GLU A 432 2.87 29.25 -6.83
CA GLU A 432 2.81 27.90 -7.35
C GLU A 432 3.57 26.90 -6.46
N ALA A 433 4.68 27.33 -5.84
CA ALA A 433 5.41 26.52 -4.89
C ALA A 433 4.53 26.17 -3.68
N HIS A 434 3.81 27.14 -3.14
CA HIS A 434 2.85 26.89 -2.06
C HIS A 434 1.66 26.04 -2.50
N GLU A 435 1.15 26.19 -3.74
CA GLU A 435 0.11 25.30 -4.27
C GLU A 435 0.59 23.84 -4.38
N ALA A 436 1.84 23.62 -4.82
CA ALA A 436 2.43 22.29 -4.89
C ALA A 436 2.64 21.69 -3.50
N MET A 437 3.15 22.48 -2.52
CA MET A 437 3.26 22.02 -1.13
C MET A 437 1.89 21.71 -0.52
N ALA A 438 0.87 22.50 -0.80
CA ALA A 438 -0.49 22.19 -0.37
C ALA A 438 -0.98 20.84 -0.93
N SER A 439 -0.69 20.55 -2.20
CA SER A 439 -1.01 19.27 -2.82
C SER A 439 -0.26 18.11 -2.16
N TYR A 440 1.03 18.31 -1.82
CA TYR A 440 1.80 17.34 -1.04
C TYR A 440 1.14 17.02 0.31
N PHE A 441 0.80 18.06 1.08
CA PHE A 441 0.18 17.87 2.39
C PHE A 441 -1.26 17.32 2.31
N GLU A 442 -2.01 17.67 1.26
CA GLU A 442 -3.32 17.08 1.01
C GLU A 442 -3.25 15.57 0.74
N GLN A 443 -2.29 15.13 -0.10
CA GLN A 443 -2.07 13.73 -0.43
C GLN A 443 -1.51 12.91 0.75
N THR A 444 -0.73 13.56 1.62
CA THR A 444 -0.19 12.88 2.82
C THR A 444 -1.16 12.90 4.01
N GLY A 445 -2.30 13.59 3.91
CA GLY A 445 -3.33 13.65 4.95
C GLY A 445 -3.21 14.84 5.91
N ALA A 446 -2.12 15.62 5.84
CA ALA A 446 -1.87 16.79 6.69
C ALA A 446 -2.71 18.01 6.25
N LEU A 447 -4.05 17.86 6.29
CA LEU A 447 -4.99 18.87 5.77
C LEU A 447 -4.85 20.25 6.41
N PRO A 448 -4.59 20.42 7.73
CA PRO A 448 -4.34 21.74 8.32
C PRO A 448 -3.19 22.46 7.63
N THR A 449 -2.06 21.79 7.47
CA THR A 449 -0.86 22.34 6.81
C THR A 449 -1.09 22.64 5.34
N ALA A 450 -1.89 21.80 4.64
CA ALA A 450 -2.31 22.08 3.27
C ALA A 450 -3.11 23.40 3.18
N VAL A 451 -4.05 23.64 4.13
CA VAL A 451 -4.81 24.91 4.20
C VAL A 451 -3.89 26.09 4.45
N GLU A 452 -2.91 25.99 5.34
CA GLU A 452 -1.93 27.04 5.61
C GLU A 452 -1.14 27.42 4.33
N HIS A 453 -0.65 26.45 3.59
CA HIS A 453 0.04 26.69 2.32
C HIS A 453 -0.85 27.36 1.28
N LEU A 454 -2.13 26.94 1.16
CA LEU A 454 -3.07 27.62 0.25
C LEU A 454 -3.36 29.06 0.68
N GLN A 455 -3.42 29.35 1.98
CA GLN A 455 -3.59 30.71 2.49
C GLN A 455 -2.36 31.58 2.18
N GLN A 456 -1.15 31.02 2.29
CA GLN A 456 0.07 31.72 1.88
C GLN A 456 0.08 32.01 0.38
N ALA A 457 -0.24 30.99 -0.46
CA ALA A 457 -0.37 31.18 -1.91
C ALA A 457 -1.37 32.30 -2.24
N ARG A 458 -2.53 32.31 -1.55
CA ARG A 458 -3.57 33.33 -1.74
C ARG A 458 -3.08 34.73 -1.38
N SER A 459 -2.35 34.87 -0.26
CA SER A 459 -1.83 36.17 0.18
C SER A 459 -0.77 36.75 -0.77
N LEU A 460 0.01 35.92 -1.41
CA LEU A 460 1.05 36.28 -2.37
C LEU A 460 0.49 36.56 -3.77
N SER A 461 -0.64 35.95 -4.12
CA SER A 461 -1.25 36.15 -5.44
C SER A 461 -1.86 37.53 -5.59
N LYS A 462 -1.57 38.19 -6.73
CA LYS A 462 -2.18 39.46 -7.14
C LYS A 462 -3.30 39.26 -8.19
N ASP A 463 -3.47 38.04 -8.69
CA ASP A 463 -4.47 37.67 -9.66
C ASP A 463 -5.79 37.30 -8.97
N PHE A 464 -6.86 38.00 -9.30
CA PHE A 464 -8.20 37.78 -8.74
C PHE A 464 -8.74 36.37 -9.04
N TYR A 465 -8.51 35.85 -10.24
CA TYR A 465 -8.98 34.49 -10.59
C TYR A 465 -8.22 33.41 -9.83
N ALA A 466 -6.90 33.59 -9.69
CA ALA A 466 -6.09 32.68 -8.86
C ALA A 466 -6.53 32.73 -7.40
N GLN A 467 -6.77 33.90 -6.83
CA GLN A 467 -7.28 34.04 -5.45
C GLN A 467 -8.64 33.34 -5.28
N SER A 468 -9.56 33.51 -6.23
CA SER A 468 -10.88 32.86 -6.17
C SER A 468 -10.78 31.34 -6.22
N ARG A 469 -9.90 30.78 -7.07
CA ARG A 469 -9.61 29.34 -7.15
C ARG A 469 -9.03 28.82 -5.84
N LEU A 470 -8.10 29.55 -5.25
CA LEU A 470 -7.49 29.20 -3.97
C LEU A 470 -8.50 29.23 -2.82
N ASP A 471 -9.40 30.26 -2.78
CA ASP A 471 -10.46 30.35 -1.79
C ASP A 471 -11.46 29.17 -1.88
N MET A 472 -11.78 28.72 -3.09
CA MET A 472 -12.62 27.51 -3.27
C MET A 472 -11.91 26.27 -2.73
N ARG A 473 -10.63 26.10 -3.04
CA ARG A 473 -9.84 24.94 -2.58
C ARG A 473 -9.68 24.96 -1.05
N ILE A 474 -9.42 26.09 -0.44
CA ILE A 474 -9.36 26.26 1.02
C ILE A 474 -10.68 25.86 1.68
N ARG A 475 -11.83 26.27 1.12
CA ARG A 475 -13.15 25.88 1.65
C ARG A 475 -13.35 24.36 1.57
N ALA A 476 -13.08 23.75 0.43
CA ALA A 476 -13.21 22.31 0.24
C ALA A 476 -12.35 21.51 1.24
N LEU A 477 -11.11 21.94 1.48
CA LEU A 477 -10.24 21.27 2.46
C LEU A 477 -10.72 21.45 3.90
N ARG A 478 -11.26 22.61 4.25
CA ARG A 478 -11.85 22.85 5.58
C ARG A 478 -13.10 21.99 5.81
N GLU A 479 -13.99 21.91 4.84
CA GLU A 479 -15.17 21.02 4.90
C GLU A 479 -14.77 19.56 5.06
N ARG A 480 -13.73 19.12 4.33
CA ARG A 480 -13.16 17.78 4.47
C ARG A 480 -12.57 17.56 5.87
N LEU A 481 -11.84 18.54 6.40
CA LEU A 481 -11.27 18.48 7.76
C LEU A 481 -12.36 18.42 8.83
N ASP A 482 -13.41 19.22 8.70
CA ASP A 482 -14.54 19.20 9.64
C ASP A 482 -15.31 17.88 9.57
N THR A 483 -15.49 17.32 8.38
CA THR A 483 -16.06 15.98 8.18
C THR A 483 -15.20 14.91 8.85
N GLN A 484 -13.87 14.92 8.68
CA GLN A 484 -12.98 13.99 9.33
C GLN A 484 -13.04 14.11 10.86
N ARG A 485 -13.06 15.33 11.40
CA ARG A 485 -13.21 15.58 12.83
C ARG A 485 -14.53 15.03 13.38
N ALA A 486 -15.62 15.28 12.68
CA ALA A 486 -16.95 14.76 13.06
C ALA A 486 -17.01 13.23 13.06
N LEU A 487 -16.39 12.57 12.06
CA LEU A 487 -16.30 11.11 11.99
C LEU A 487 -15.50 10.50 13.13
N LEU A 488 -14.45 11.18 13.61
CA LEU A 488 -13.57 10.69 14.65
C LEU A 488 -13.98 11.13 16.07
N GLU A 489 -14.91 12.11 16.21
CA GLU A 489 -15.33 12.65 17.51
C GLU A 489 -15.93 11.58 18.48
N PRO A 490 -16.74 10.59 18.02
CA PRO A 490 -17.26 9.55 18.90
C PRO A 490 -16.18 8.71 19.59
N PHE A 491 -15.00 8.59 18.95
CA PHE A 491 -13.87 7.81 19.47
C PHE A 491 -12.94 8.62 20.38
N ARG A 492 -13.08 9.96 20.41
CA ARG A 492 -12.28 10.86 21.26
C ARG A 492 -12.90 11.12 22.61
N LYS A 493 -14.21 10.87 22.77
CA LYS A 493 -15.00 11.14 23.99
C LYS A 493 -15.18 9.91 24.89
N GLN A 494 -14.68 8.77 24.49
CA GLN A 494 -14.68 7.52 25.27
C GLN A 494 -13.30 7.27 25.88
#